data_e2442d26268ffcbc6fb7dfa02ced3631
#
_entry.id   e2442d26268ffcbc6fb7dfa02ced3631
#
_cell.length_a   1.000
_cell.length_b   1.000
_cell.length_c   1.000
_cell.angle_alpha   90.00
_cell.angle_beta   90.00
_cell.angle_gamma   90.00
#
_symmetry.space_group_name_H-M   'P 1'
#
loop_
_entity.id
_entity.type
_entity.pdbx_description
1 polymer ?
#
loop_
_entity_poly.entity_id
_entity_poly.type
_entity_poly.pdbx_seq_one_letter_code
_entity_poly.pdbx_strand_id
1 'polypeptide(L)'
;VIYILLLFPLFLSAQKVYLGSCTTSDGGQYKGEMVGGKPNGKGSAVYTNGDTYEGEYVKGKRNGYGVYSFSDGERYEGSWFQNQQHGRGTYYFLTNNKYVGLWFRDEQQGHGVMYYYNGDKYEGNWQKDKRHGKGKYTFASGAYYNGNWDNDKKSGKGFFDWGNGTTYDGMWLDNQRSGKGTFRYADGDVYI
;
A
#
# COMPACT_ATOMS: atom_id res chain seq x y z
N VAL A 1 -38.86 48.23 -20.15
CA VAL A 1 -38.30 47.03 -20.80
C VAL A 1 -38.20 45.97 -19.71
N ILE A 2 -39.10 44.96 -19.75
CA ILE A 2 -39.13 43.84 -18.80
C ILE A 2 -38.30 42.72 -19.42
N TYR A 3 -37.16 42.35 -18.80
CA TYR A 3 -36.37 41.17 -19.16
C TYR A 3 -37.01 39.94 -18.51
N ILE A 4 -37.66 39.08 -19.29
CA ILE A 4 -38.12 37.77 -18.87
C ILE A 4 -36.90 36.82 -18.92
N LEU A 5 -36.37 36.49 -17.76
CA LEU A 5 -35.34 35.47 -17.62
C LEU A 5 -36.00 34.09 -17.78
N LEU A 6 -35.87 33.48 -18.96
CA LEU A 6 -36.30 32.10 -19.21
C LEU A 6 -35.31 31.15 -18.52
N LEU A 7 -35.66 30.70 -17.32
CA LEU A 7 -35.01 29.57 -16.66
C LEU A 7 -35.41 28.28 -17.39
N PHE A 8 -34.52 27.77 -18.25
CA PHE A 8 -34.63 26.41 -18.76
C PHE A 8 -34.30 25.45 -17.63
N PRO A 9 -35.19 24.52 -17.24
CA PRO A 9 -34.85 23.48 -16.30
C PRO A 9 -33.83 22.55 -16.96
N LEU A 10 -32.59 22.51 -16.44
CA LEU A 10 -31.63 21.48 -16.75
C LEU A 10 -32.17 20.17 -16.21
N PHE A 11 -32.88 19.39 -17.03
CA PHE A 11 -33.17 18.00 -16.73
C PHE A 11 -31.83 17.21 -16.77
N LEU A 12 -31.20 17.09 -15.64
CA LEU A 12 -30.12 16.11 -15.46
C LEU A 12 -30.79 14.73 -15.49
N SER A 13 -30.92 14.13 -16.68
CA SER A 13 -31.35 12.74 -16.79
C SER A 13 -30.30 11.89 -16.14
N ALA A 14 -30.64 11.28 -15.00
CA ALA A 14 -29.78 10.28 -14.36
C ALA A 14 -29.52 9.16 -15.36
N GLN A 15 -28.28 8.96 -15.78
CA GLN A 15 -27.93 7.88 -16.69
C GLN A 15 -28.26 6.54 -16.05
N LYS A 16 -29.02 5.70 -16.75
CA LYS A 16 -29.49 4.41 -16.24
C LYS A 16 -28.32 3.45 -16.08
N VAL A 17 -28.19 2.86 -14.88
CA VAL A 17 -27.29 1.73 -14.63
C VAL A 17 -27.89 0.47 -15.24
N TYR A 18 -27.09 -0.34 -15.93
CA TYR A 18 -27.48 -1.62 -16.48
C TYR A 18 -26.34 -2.63 -16.40
N LEU A 19 -26.64 -3.92 -16.44
CA LEU A 19 -25.62 -4.98 -16.52
C LEU A 19 -25.18 -5.16 -17.97
N GLY A 20 -23.85 -5.28 -18.18
CA GLY A 20 -23.29 -5.45 -19.52
C GLY A 20 -21.86 -5.97 -19.49
N SER A 21 -21.26 -6.03 -20.67
CA SER A 21 -19.86 -6.42 -20.86
C SER A 21 -19.20 -5.55 -21.91
N CYS A 22 -17.90 -5.35 -21.77
CA CYS A 22 -17.04 -4.64 -22.72
C CYS A 22 -15.56 -4.98 -22.48
N THR A 23 -14.70 -4.53 -23.40
CA THR A 23 -13.26 -4.48 -23.13
C THR A 23 -12.91 -3.16 -22.47
N THR A 24 -12.24 -3.18 -21.34
CA THR A 24 -11.75 -1.98 -20.65
C THR A 24 -10.56 -1.35 -21.39
N SER A 25 -10.20 -0.10 -21.07
CA SER A 25 -9.08 0.61 -21.69
C SER A 25 -7.71 -0.01 -21.42
N ASP A 26 -7.60 -0.83 -20.37
CA ASP A 26 -6.41 -1.59 -19.99
C ASP A 26 -6.48 -3.06 -20.43
N GLY A 27 -7.43 -3.41 -21.31
CA GLY A 27 -7.51 -4.70 -22.00
C GLY A 27 -8.31 -5.79 -21.29
N GLY A 28 -8.91 -5.49 -20.11
CA GLY A 28 -9.71 -6.46 -19.37
C GLY A 28 -11.07 -6.75 -20.04
N GLN A 29 -11.46 -8.00 -20.11
CA GLN A 29 -12.81 -8.44 -20.51
C GLN A 29 -13.72 -8.24 -19.31
N TYR A 30 -14.44 -7.12 -19.30
CA TYR A 30 -15.30 -6.68 -18.19
C TYR A 30 -16.70 -7.26 -18.28
N LYS A 31 -17.27 -7.59 -17.11
CA LYS A 31 -18.67 -7.89 -16.91
C LYS A 31 -19.16 -7.29 -15.60
N GLY A 32 -20.24 -6.52 -15.64
CA GLY A 32 -20.79 -5.87 -14.45
C GLY A 32 -21.68 -4.69 -14.74
N GLU A 33 -21.78 -3.76 -13.79
CA GLU A 33 -22.57 -2.55 -13.87
C GLU A 33 -21.96 -1.53 -14.83
N MET A 34 -22.79 -0.97 -15.69
CA MET A 34 -22.39 -0.02 -16.73
C MET A 34 -23.27 1.23 -16.74
N VAL A 35 -22.67 2.35 -17.10
CA VAL A 35 -23.33 3.62 -17.36
C VAL A 35 -22.75 4.24 -18.64
N GLY A 36 -23.61 4.58 -19.61
CA GLY A 36 -23.17 5.20 -20.85
C GLY A 36 -22.13 4.39 -21.64
N GLY A 37 -22.26 3.05 -21.65
CA GLY A 37 -21.35 2.14 -22.36
C GLY A 37 -20.00 1.88 -21.64
N LYS A 38 -19.82 2.34 -20.41
CA LYS A 38 -18.59 2.20 -19.65
C LYS A 38 -18.81 1.49 -18.31
N PRO A 39 -17.87 0.68 -17.82
CA PRO A 39 -17.85 0.16 -16.45
C PRO A 39 -18.10 1.29 -15.43
N ASN A 40 -19.13 1.11 -14.59
CA ASN A 40 -19.44 2.10 -13.55
C ASN A 40 -20.33 1.45 -12.48
N GLY A 41 -19.78 1.22 -11.30
CA GLY A 41 -20.34 0.39 -10.25
C GLY A 41 -19.52 -0.89 -10.06
N LYS A 42 -20.17 -1.97 -9.62
CA LYS A 42 -19.49 -3.25 -9.34
C LYS A 42 -19.35 -4.10 -10.59
N GLY A 43 -18.21 -4.79 -10.71
CA GLY A 43 -17.96 -5.71 -11.78
C GLY A 43 -16.63 -6.45 -11.68
N SER A 44 -16.42 -7.35 -12.62
CA SER A 44 -15.18 -8.13 -12.72
C SER A 44 -14.58 -8.00 -14.11
N ALA A 45 -13.26 -8.18 -14.19
CA ALA A 45 -12.53 -8.22 -15.46
C ALA A 45 -11.53 -9.37 -15.44
N VAL A 46 -11.32 -9.98 -16.61
CA VAL A 46 -10.29 -10.99 -16.86
C VAL A 46 -9.37 -10.45 -17.95
N TYR A 47 -8.08 -10.46 -17.69
CA TYR A 47 -7.04 -9.97 -18.58
C TYR A 47 -6.41 -11.11 -19.40
N THR A 48 -5.81 -10.77 -20.53
CA THR A 48 -5.21 -11.77 -21.44
C THR A 48 -4.02 -12.52 -20.84
N ASN A 49 -3.35 -11.94 -19.85
CA ASN A 49 -2.26 -12.57 -19.10
C ASN A 49 -2.75 -13.49 -17.97
N GLY A 50 -4.05 -13.65 -17.82
CA GLY A 50 -4.67 -14.49 -16.77
C GLY A 50 -4.96 -13.78 -15.46
N ASP A 51 -4.59 -12.50 -15.32
CA ASP A 51 -4.95 -11.71 -14.15
C ASP A 51 -6.46 -11.49 -14.07
N THR A 52 -6.96 -11.25 -12.87
CA THR A 52 -8.37 -10.93 -12.65
C THR A 52 -8.53 -9.71 -11.74
N TYR A 53 -9.62 -8.99 -11.92
CA TYR A 53 -10.04 -7.95 -10.99
C TYR A 53 -11.52 -8.13 -10.66
N GLU A 54 -11.85 -7.94 -9.39
CA GLU A 54 -13.23 -7.85 -8.91
C GLU A 54 -13.35 -6.64 -7.98
N GLY A 55 -14.25 -5.72 -8.30
CA GLY A 55 -14.38 -4.50 -7.50
C GLY A 55 -15.18 -3.40 -8.18
N GLU A 56 -14.93 -2.20 -7.71
CA GLU A 56 -15.66 -1.00 -8.14
C GLU A 56 -14.97 -0.31 -9.32
N TYR A 57 -15.80 0.27 -10.19
CA TYR A 57 -15.40 1.03 -11.36
C TYR A 57 -16.08 2.39 -11.40
N VAL A 58 -15.37 3.40 -11.87
CA VAL A 58 -15.91 4.72 -12.19
C VAL A 58 -15.41 5.12 -13.58
N LYS A 59 -16.36 5.41 -14.49
CA LYS A 59 -16.08 5.86 -15.86
C LYS A 59 -15.05 4.97 -16.60
N GLY A 60 -15.16 3.65 -16.42
CA GLY A 60 -14.34 2.66 -17.11
C GLY A 60 -13.00 2.33 -16.44
N LYS A 61 -12.71 2.88 -15.28
CA LYS A 61 -11.46 2.65 -14.54
C LYS A 61 -11.75 2.02 -13.18
N ARG A 62 -10.86 1.14 -12.70
CA ARG A 62 -10.88 0.62 -11.33
C ARG A 62 -10.81 1.80 -10.37
N ASN A 63 -11.76 1.88 -9.43
CA ASN A 63 -11.89 3.00 -8.50
C ASN A 63 -12.77 2.55 -7.32
N GLY A 64 -12.44 2.96 -6.10
CA GLY A 64 -13.10 2.44 -4.91
C GLY A 64 -12.40 1.18 -4.40
N TYR A 65 -13.14 0.21 -3.84
CA TYR A 65 -12.57 -1.02 -3.31
C TYR A 65 -12.57 -2.13 -4.36
N GLY A 66 -11.49 -2.93 -4.38
CA GLY A 66 -11.41 -4.10 -5.24
C GLY A 66 -10.23 -5.02 -4.95
N VAL A 67 -10.32 -6.22 -5.51
CA VAL A 67 -9.32 -7.28 -5.42
C VAL A 67 -8.74 -7.51 -6.82
N TYR A 68 -7.43 -7.42 -6.95
CA TYR A 68 -6.68 -7.80 -8.13
C TYR A 68 -5.88 -9.05 -7.81
N SER A 69 -6.09 -10.11 -8.57
CA SER A 69 -5.34 -11.36 -8.46
C SER A 69 -4.47 -11.50 -9.69
N PHE A 70 -3.18 -11.55 -9.48
CA PHE A 70 -2.19 -11.78 -10.52
C PHE A 70 -2.15 -13.27 -10.87
N SER A 71 -1.87 -13.58 -12.11
CA SER A 71 -1.80 -14.96 -12.62
C SER A 71 -0.67 -15.80 -12.01
N ASP A 72 0.35 -15.14 -11.47
CA ASP A 72 1.45 -15.76 -10.74
C ASP A 72 1.11 -16.13 -9.27
N GLY A 73 -0.07 -15.69 -8.76
CA GLY A 73 -0.53 -15.97 -7.41
C GLY A 73 -0.40 -14.81 -6.43
N GLU A 74 0.21 -13.69 -6.82
CA GLU A 74 0.18 -12.47 -6.00
C GLU A 74 -1.24 -11.88 -5.96
N ARG A 75 -1.53 -11.06 -4.96
CA ARG A 75 -2.86 -10.47 -4.81
C ARG A 75 -2.80 -9.12 -4.10
N TYR A 76 -3.50 -8.14 -4.65
CA TYR A 76 -3.79 -6.87 -3.98
C TYR A 76 -5.27 -6.78 -3.62
N GLU A 77 -5.57 -6.35 -2.42
CA GLU A 77 -6.90 -6.13 -1.90
C GLU A 77 -6.95 -4.77 -1.21
N GLY A 78 -7.73 -3.83 -1.73
CA GLY A 78 -7.75 -2.49 -1.18
C GLY A 78 -8.39 -1.45 -2.08
N SER A 79 -8.05 -0.20 -1.78
CA SER A 79 -8.57 0.95 -2.51
C SER A 79 -7.84 1.16 -3.83
N TRP A 80 -8.60 1.60 -4.84
CA TRP A 80 -8.14 1.90 -6.19
C TRP A 80 -8.52 3.33 -6.58
N PHE A 81 -7.67 3.98 -7.33
CA PHE A 81 -7.96 5.27 -7.93
C PHE A 81 -7.40 5.32 -9.37
N GLN A 82 -8.29 5.49 -10.35
CA GLN A 82 -7.94 5.57 -11.77
C GLN A 82 -7.01 4.45 -12.28
N ASN A 83 -7.33 3.20 -11.97
CA ASN A 83 -6.60 1.97 -12.27
C ASN A 83 -5.33 1.74 -11.43
N GLN A 84 -4.99 2.59 -10.48
CA GLN A 84 -3.82 2.46 -9.62
C GLN A 84 -4.20 2.07 -8.19
N GLN A 85 -3.37 1.27 -7.53
CA GLN A 85 -3.45 1.01 -6.09
C GLN A 85 -3.30 2.35 -5.36
N HIS A 86 -4.23 2.62 -4.45
CA HIS A 86 -4.28 3.91 -3.76
C HIS A 86 -4.96 3.78 -2.40
N GLY A 87 -4.65 4.68 -1.44
CA GLY A 87 -5.26 4.62 -0.14
C GLY A 87 -4.84 3.39 0.66
N ARG A 88 -5.75 2.76 1.39
CA ARG A 88 -5.44 1.56 2.20
C ARG A 88 -5.56 0.30 1.39
N GLY A 89 -4.58 -0.62 1.56
CA GLY A 89 -4.61 -1.91 0.91
C GLY A 89 -3.67 -2.93 1.53
N THR A 90 -3.91 -4.19 1.18
CA THR A 90 -3.09 -5.33 1.55
C THR A 90 -2.55 -5.97 0.28
N TYR A 91 -1.25 -6.19 0.23
CA TYR A 91 -0.58 -6.93 -0.84
C TYR A 91 -0.02 -8.25 -0.30
N TYR A 92 -0.33 -9.34 -0.97
CA TYR A 92 0.16 -10.67 -0.70
C TYR A 92 1.16 -11.03 -1.78
N PHE A 93 2.42 -11.15 -1.40
CA PHE A 93 3.53 -11.46 -2.30
C PHE A 93 3.67 -12.97 -2.51
N LEU A 94 4.19 -13.38 -3.66
CA LEU A 94 4.50 -14.77 -3.97
C LEU A 94 5.45 -15.41 -2.94
N THR A 95 6.31 -14.60 -2.32
CA THR A 95 7.24 -15.02 -1.27
C THR A 95 6.58 -15.27 0.10
N ASN A 96 5.24 -15.28 0.19
CA ASN A 96 4.46 -15.33 1.43
C ASN A 96 4.68 -14.13 2.38
N ASN A 97 5.29 -13.06 1.90
CA ASN A 97 5.28 -11.79 2.59
C ASN A 97 3.89 -11.13 2.45
N LYS A 98 3.55 -10.25 3.39
CA LYS A 98 2.31 -9.48 3.35
C LYS A 98 2.56 -8.05 3.77
N TYR A 99 2.19 -7.10 2.92
CA TYR A 99 2.16 -5.69 3.28
C TYR A 99 0.74 -5.23 3.57
N VAL A 100 0.54 -4.50 4.65
CA VAL A 100 -0.73 -3.85 5.03
C VAL A 100 -0.44 -2.39 5.30
N GLY A 101 -0.93 -1.49 4.46
CA GLY A 101 -0.60 -0.08 4.63
C GLY A 101 -1.21 0.85 3.61
N LEU A 102 -0.60 2.03 3.52
CA LEU A 102 -0.99 3.06 2.58
C LEU A 102 -0.26 2.89 1.24
N TRP A 103 -0.98 3.19 0.16
CA TRP A 103 -0.54 3.12 -1.22
C TRP A 103 -0.78 4.47 -1.90
N PHE A 104 0.12 4.85 -2.76
CA PHE A 104 -0.02 6.02 -3.61
C PHE A 104 0.54 5.73 -5.01
N ARG A 105 -0.36 5.63 -6.02
CA ARG A 105 0.01 5.37 -7.41
C ARG A 105 0.87 4.12 -7.58
N ASP A 106 0.37 2.99 -7.07
CA ASP A 106 1.00 1.67 -7.10
C ASP A 106 2.26 1.52 -6.22
N GLU A 107 2.67 2.55 -5.46
CA GLU A 107 3.82 2.49 -4.56
C GLU A 107 3.37 2.46 -3.08
N GLN A 108 4.08 1.71 -2.23
CA GLN A 108 3.92 1.75 -0.78
C GLN A 108 4.35 3.13 -0.28
N GLN A 109 3.47 3.79 0.46
CA GLN A 109 3.68 5.17 0.87
C GLN A 109 3.05 5.42 2.26
N GLY A 110 3.68 6.30 3.08
CA GLY A 110 3.16 6.61 4.41
C GLY A 110 3.30 5.45 5.38
N HIS A 111 2.35 5.27 6.32
CA HIS A 111 2.44 4.22 7.33
C HIS A 111 1.98 2.86 6.80
N GLY A 112 2.77 1.81 7.11
CA GLY A 112 2.44 0.43 6.75
C GLY A 112 3.22 -0.60 7.57
N VAL A 113 2.72 -1.85 7.48
CA VAL A 113 3.30 -3.02 8.15
C VAL A 113 3.64 -4.07 7.11
N MET A 114 4.90 -4.49 7.09
CA MET A 114 5.35 -5.64 6.34
C MET A 114 5.52 -6.83 7.27
N TYR A 115 4.86 -7.92 6.97
CA TYR A 115 5.06 -9.22 7.59
C TYR A 115 5.89 -10.08 6.65
N TYR A 116 7.05 -10.52 7.11
CA TYR A 116 7.95 -11.35 6.33
C TYR A 116 7.67 -12.84 6.59
N TYR A 117 7.89 -13.70 5.60
CA TYR A 117 7.67 -15.14 5.69
C TYR A 117 8.51 -15.82 6.79
N ASN A 118 9.66 -15.22 7.15
CA ASN A 118 10.56 -15.72 8.19
C ASN A 118 10.12 -15.33 9.62
N GLY A 119 8.96 -14.67 9.77
CA GLY A 119 8.41 -14.22 11.05
C GLY A 119 8.87 -12.83 11.48
N ASP A 120 9.74 -12.17 10.73
CA ASP A 120 10.10 -10.78 10.97
C ASP A 120 8.91 -9.85 10.68
N LYS A 121 8.92 -8.65 11.27
CA LYS A 121 7.92 -7.62 11.04
C LYS A 121 8.60 -6.25 10.96
N TYR A 122 8.22 -5.45 9.97
CA TYR A 122 8.49 -4.02 9.97
C TYR A 122 7.19 -3.24 10.11
N GLU A 123 7.16 -2.26 10.99
CA GLU A 123 6.05 -1.32 11.17
C GLU A 123 6.58 0.11 11.21
N GLY A 124 6.19 0.92 10.25
CA GLY A 124 6.72 2.27 10.14
C GLY A 124 6.35 2.95 8.83
N ASN A 125 7.10 4.00 8.53
CA ASN A 125 6.88 4.79 7.33
C ASN A 125 7.57 4.19 6.11
N TRP A 126 6.92 4.39 4.96
CA TRP A 126 7.33 3.95 3.64
C TRP A 126 7.36 5.14 2.67
N GLN A 127 8.26 5.12 1.74
CA GLN A 127 8.36 6.07 0.65
C GLN A 127 8.87 5.34 -0.61
N LYS A 128 8.05 5.31 -1.66
CA LYS A 128 8.40 4.65 -2.93
C LYS A 128 8.90 3.22 -2.72
N ASP A 129 8.08 2.39 -2.07
CA ASP A 129 8.32 0.98 -1.75
C ASP A 129 9.49 0.71 -0.79
N LYS A 130 10.10 1.75 -0.21
CA LYS A 130 11.23 1.63 0.71
C LYS A 130 10.87 2.09 2.12
N ARG A 131 11.40 1.42 3.13
CA ARG A 131 11.33 1.87 4.52
C ARG A 131 12.03 3.22 4.63
N HIS A 132 11.31 4.19 5.20
CA HIS A 132 11.79 5.57 5.31
C HIS A 132 11.25 6.23 6.58
N GLY A 133 11.93 7.27 7.11
CA GLY A 133 11.50 7.94 8.33
C GLY A 133 11.51 7.03 9.55
N LYS A 134 10.53 7.13 10.44
CA LYS A 134 10.48 6.32 11.68
C LYS A 134 9.86 4.96 11.44
N GLY A 135 10.46 3.92 12.05
CA GLY A 135 9.92 2.57 11.99
C GLY A 135 10.60 1.60 12.94
N LYS A 136 9.85 0.55 13.30
CA LYS A 136 10.32 -0.57 14.12
C LYS A 136 10.44 -1.83 13.28
N TYR A 137 11.61 -2.43 13.25
CA TYR A 137 11.83 -3.76 12.72
C TYR A 137 11.98 -4.74 13.88
N THR A 138 11.12 -5.73 13.93
CA THR A 138 11.14 -6.80 14.93
C THR A 138 11.53 -8.10 14.24
N PHE A 139 12.60 -8.72 14.71
CA PHE A 139 13.05 -10.02 14.23
C PHE A 139 12.21 -11.15 14.86
N ALA A 140 12.11 -12.29 14.19
CA ALA A 140 11.42 -13.46 14.71
C ALA A 140 12.00 -13.95 16.07
N SER A 141 13.26 -13.66 16.33
CA SER A 141 13.95 -13.92 17.61
C SER A 141 13.44 -13.06 18.78
N GLY A 142 12.67 -12.01 18.52
CA GLY A 142 12.25 -11.01 19.50
C GLY A 142 13.17 -9.78 19.59
N ALA A 143 14.39 -9.84 19.04
CA ALA A 143 15.23 -8.66 18.89
C ALA A 143 14.50 -7.58 18.06
N TYR A 144 14.85 -6.30 18.27
CA TYR A 144 14.26 -5.26 17.44
C TYR A 144 15.15 -4.03 17.27
N TYR A 145 14.93 -3.33 16.16
CA TYR A 145 15.41 -1.98 15.93
C TYR A 145 14.22 -1.03 15.92
N ASN A 146 14.30 0.08 16.63
CA ASN A 146 13.33 1.16 16.62
C ASN A 146 14.06 2.50 16.39
N GLY A 147 13.88 3.09 15.23
CA GLY A 147 14.64 4.30 14.87
C GLY A 147 14.29 4.83 13.49
N ASN A 148 15.23 5.63 12.96
CA ASN A 148 15.08 6.21 11.64
C ASN A 148 15.61 5.28 10.55
N TRP A 149 14.98 5.39 9.39
CA TRP A 149 15.26 4.64 8.18
C TRP A 149 15.43 5.60 7.00
N ASP A 150 16.35 5.31 6.15
CA ASP A 150 16.51 5.98 4.85
C ASP A 150 16.79 4.95 3.76
N ASN A 151 15.87 4.86 2.78
CA ASN A 151 15.99 3.94 1.65
C ASN A 151 16.33 2.50 2.07
N ASP A 152 15.54 1.90 2.99
CA ASP A 152 15.72 0.56 3.56
C ASP A 152 16.89 0.38 4.51
N LYS A 153 17.64 1.41 4.80
CA LYS A 153 18.79 1.36 5.70
C LYS A 153 18.49 2.08 7.01
N LYS A 154 18.99 1.53 8.12
CA LYS A 154 19.00 2.22 9.41
C LYS A 154 19.87 3.46 9.27
N SER A 155 19.33 4.63 9.69
CA SER A 155 19.99 5.91 9.54
C SER A 155 19.59 6.85 10.69
N GLY A 156 20.46 7.80 11.07
CA GLY A 156 20.19 8.74 12.17
C GLY A 156 20.03 8.05 13.53
N LYS A 157 19.20 8.61 14.42
CA LYS A 157 19.03 8.06 15.77
C LYS A 157 18.18 6.79 15.77
N GLY A 158 18.63 5.78 16.51
CA GLY A 158 17.91 4.54 16.66
C GLY A 158 18.38 3.69 17.83
N PHE A 159 17.45 2.91 18.36
CA PHE A 159 17.64 1.97 19.45
C PHE A 159 17.58 0.55 18.91
N PHE A 160 18.54 -0.29 19.29
CA PHE A 160 18.55 -1.71 19.00
C PHE A 160 18.57 -2.51 20.30
N ASP A 161 17.66 -3.47 20.41
CA ASP A 161 17.63 -4.46 21.49
C ASP A 161 17.86 -5.85 20.89
N TRP A 162 18.88 -6.56 21.37
CA TRP A 162 19.20 -7.90 20.91
C TRP A 162 18.34 -8.99 21.55
N GLY A 163 17.46 -8.63 22.51
CA GLY A 163 16.59 -9.58 23.20
C GLY A 163 17.31 -10.45 24.26
N ASN A 164 18.60 -10.24 24.48
CA ASN A 164 19.42 -10.94 25.44
C ASN A 164 19.94 -10.06 26.58
N GLY A 165 19.35 -8.88 26.77
CA GLY A 165 19.79 -7.86 27.73
C GLY A 165 20.80 -6.87 27.16
N THR A 166 21.32 -7.10 25.97
CA THR A 166 22.24 -6.17 25.28
C THR A 166 21.42 -5.15 24.48
N THR A 167 21.79 -3.87 24.58
CA THR A 167 21.14 -2.78 23.84
C THR A 167 22.13 -1.77 23.29
N TYR A 168 21.72 -1.05 22.23
CA TYR A 168 22.44 0.11 21.71
C TYR A 168 21.46 1.25 21.46
N ASP A 169 21.72 2.42 22.03
CA ASP A 169 21.00 3.67 21.75
C ASP A 169 22.00 4.68 21.18
N GLY A 170 21.87 4.99 19.90
CA GLY A 170 22.85 5.87 19.25
C GLY A 170 22.56 6.14 17.79
N MET A 171 23.60 6.66 17.13
CA MET A 171 23.53 7.04 15.71
C MET A 171 23.84 5.83 14.81
N TRP A 172 23.18 5.82 13.66
CA TRP A 172 23.26 4.82 12.60
C TRP A 172 23.56 5.48 11.26
N LEU A 173 24.34 4.85 10.42
CA LEU A 173 24.60 5.21 9.05
C LEU A 173 24.71 3.94 8.22
N ASP A 174 23.88 3.81 7.18
CA ASP A 174 23.91 2.67 6.25
C ASP A 174 23.89 1.30 6.96
N ASN A 175 22.99 1.12 7.94
CA ASN A 175 22.84 -0.07 8.78
C ASN A 175 23.95 -0.29 9.84
N GLN A 176 24.97 0.52 9.86
CA GLN A 176 26.08 0.44 10.82
C GLN A 176 25.90 1.43 11.96
N ARG A 177 26.37 1.07 13.15
CA ARG A 177 26.49 2.03 14.26
C ARG A 177 27.54 3.08 13.90
N SER A 178 27.22 4.36 14.14
CA SER A 178 28.08 5.48 13.73
C SER A 178 28.00 6.61 14.75
N GLY A 179 29.10 7.35 14.92
CA GLY A 179 29.13 8.51 15.81
C GLY A 179 28.83 8.16 17.27
N LYS A 180 28.09 9.05 17.96
CA LYS A 180 27.82 8.88 19.40
C LYS A 180 26.70 7.88 19.66
N GLY A 181 26.88 7.06 20.72
CA GLY A 181 25.87 6.16 21.19
C GLY A 181 26.28 5.44 22.46
N THR A 182 25.32 4.88 23.15
CA THR A 182 25.52 4.08 24.37
C THR A 182 25.24 2.62 24.07
N PHE A 183 26.23 1.77 24.28
CA PHE A 183 26.11 0.34 24.25
C PHE A 183 26.04 -0.21 25.69
N ARG A 184 25.01 -1.01 25.99
CA ARG A 184 24.83 -1.65 27.27
C ARG A 184 24.90 -3.17 27.06
N TYR A 185 25.78 -3.84 27.79
CA TYR A 185 25.92 -5.29 27.75
C TYR A 185 24.96 -5.95 28.75
N ALA A 186 24.68 -7.23 28.55
CA ALA A 186 23.79 -8.01 29.41
C ALA A 186 24.32 -8.19 30.85
N ASP A 187 25.62 -8.13 31.06
CA ASP A 187 26.29 -8.17 32.36
C ASP A 187 26.31 -6.84 33.12
N GLY A 188 25.79 -5.77 32.47
CA GLY A 188 25.68 -4.44 33.05
C GLY A 188 26.74 -3.45 32.62
N ASP A 189 27.77 -3.89 31.90
CA ASP A 189 28.80 -3.02 31.37
C ASP A 189 28.23 -2.00 30.40
N VAL A 190 28.77 -0.78 30.42
CA VAL A 190 28.34 0.36 29.58
C VAL A 190 29.52 0.96 28.85
N TYR A 191 29.37 1.08 27.53
CA TYR A 191 30.32 1.79 26.66
C TYR A 191 29.63 2.96 25.97
N ILE A 192 30.26 4.16 25.98
CA ILE A 192 29.70 5.41 25.44
C ILE A 192 30.59 5.93 24.30
#